data_7709199fbbe1e144f96a09b6053fc8b1
#
_entry.id   7709199fbbe1e144f96a09b6053fc8b1
#
_cell.length_a   1.000
_cell.length_b   1.000
_cell.length_c   1.000
_cell.angle_alpha   90.00
_cell.angle_beta   90.00
_cell.angle_gamma   90.00
#
_symmetry.space_group_name_H-M   'P 1'
#
loop_
_entity.id
_entity.type
_entity.pdbx_description
1 polymer ?
#
loop_
_entity_poly.entity_id
_entity_poly.type
_entity_poly.pdbx_seq_one_letter_code
_entity_poly.pdbx_strand_id
1 'polypeptide(L)'
;MRIPGFTVKLDDATFPWRPTRHRGISWAPLFESESVDGPRESAVLIRMSPGCGYPPHRHVGIEEVLVLAGGYRDELGEHRAGDYLRYPPDSIHAPVALGDVRSPEGPGNEACLLFASARGGVVNLGAR
;
A
#
# COMPACT_ATOMS: atom_id res chain seq x y z
N MET A 1 -24.18 13.03 -21.51
CA MET A 1 -23.68 11.69 -21.12
C MET A 1 -23.25 11.67 -19.65
N ARG A 2 -23.67 10.67 -18.94
CA ARG A 2 -23.29 10.52 -17.54
C ARG A 2 -22.13 9.54 -17.44
N ILE A 3 -21.05 9.95 -16.77
CA ILE A 3 -19.91 9.06 -16.56
C ILE A 3 -20.11 8.35 -15.23
N PRO A 4 -20.18 7.01 -15.23
CA PRO A 4 -20.28 6.28 -13.98
C PRO A 4 -18.95 6.41 -13.22
N GLY A 5 -19.04 6.78 -11.97
CA GLY A 5 -17.85 6.96 -11.14
C GLY A 5 -18.22 7.23 -9.70
N PHE A 6 -17.22 7.35 -8.88
CA PHE A 6 -17.39 7.67 -7.48
C PHE A 6 -16.20 8.48 -7.00
N THR A 7 -16.39 9.17 -5.89
CA THR A 7 -15.29 9.91 -5.26
C THR A 7 -15.17 9.50 -3.80
N VAL A 8 -13.95 9.53 -3.30
CA VAL A 8 -13.65 9.24 -1.90
C VAL A 8 -12.78 10.37 -1.37
N LYS A 9 -13.12 10.86 -0.18
CA LYS A 9 -12.32 11.87 0.46
C LYS A 9 -11.29 11.20 1.37
N LEU A 10 -10.03 11.54 1.19
CA LEU A 10 -8.95 10.97 2.00
C LEU A 10 -8.82 11.81 3.27
N ASP A 11 -9.45 11.34 4.33
CA ASP A 11 -9.40 11.98 5.63
C ASP A 11 -9.08 10.91 6.67
N ASP A 12 -7.89 10.98 7.25
CA ASP A 12 -7.41 10.00 8.22
C ASP A 12 -8.38 9.82 9.40
N ALA A 13 -9.04 10.88 9.82
CA ALA A 13 -9.91 10.83 10.99
C ALA A 13 -11.19 10.03 10.74
N THR A 14 -11.64 9.96 9.49
CA THR A 14 -12.91 9.31 9.15
C THR A 14 -12.74 8.09 8.23
N PHE A 15 -11.53 7.85 7.73
CA PHE A 15 -11.30 6.77 6.80
C PHE A 15 -11.37 5.41 7.51
N PRO A 16 -12.06 4.41 6.93
CA PRO A 16 -12.26 3.13 7.62
C PRO A 16 -11.02 2.23 7.52
N TRP A 17 -9.96 2.60 8.22
CA TRP A 17 -8.76 1.81 8.26
C TRP A 17 -9.01 0.45 8.89
N ARG A 18 -8.49 -0.59 8.26
CA ARG A 18 -8.56 -1.96 8.73
C ARG A 18 -7.17 -2.44 9.14
N PRO A 19 -7.04 -3.02 10.33
CA PRO A 19 -5.75 -3.55 10.76
C PRO A 19 -5.38 -4.79 9.96
N THR A 20 -4.08 -5.08 9.90
CA THR A 20 -3.56 -6.32 9.38
C THR A 20 -2.95 -7.12 10.53
N ARG A 21 -2.51 -8.35 10.24
CA ARG A 21 -1.74 -9.12 11.23
C ARG A 21 -0.34 -8.56 11.42
N HIS A 22 0.08 -7.62 10.57
CA HIS A 22 1.42 -7.06 10.63
C HIS A 22 1.37 -5.75 11.41
N ARG A 23 2.25 -5.68 12.42
CA ARG A 23 2.29 -4.51 13.31
C ARG A 23 2.49 -3.22 12.52
N GLY A 24 1.68 -2.22 12.82
CA GLY A 24 1.81 -0.90 12.25
C GLY A 24 1.32 -0.77 10.82
N ILE A 25 0.71 -1.81 10.26
CA ILE A 25 0.22 -1.77 8.88
C ILE A 25 -1.29 -1.89 8.86
N SER A 26 -1.93 -0.91 8.25
CA SER A 26 -3.37 -0.88 8.02
C SER A 26 -3.66 -0.59 6.57
N TRP A 27 -4.87 -0.88 6.15
CA TRP A 27 -5.28 -0.66 4.77
C TRP A 27 -6.74 -0.25 4.72
N ALA A 28 -7.13 0.35 3.61
CA ALA A 28 -8.52 0.71 3.37
C ALA A 28 -8.83 0.49 1.90
N PRO A 29 -9.86 -0.30 1.58
CA PRO A 29 -10.21 -0.53 0.19
C PRO A 29 -10.88 0.70 -0.41
N LEU A 30 -10.49 1.03 -1.64
CA LEU A 30 -11.14 2.07 -2.45
C LEU A 30 -12.02 1.42 -3.51
N PHE A 31 -11.55 0.34 -4.11
CA PHE A 31 -12.26 -0.35 -5.18
C PHE A 31 -11.80 -1.80 -5.26
N GLU A 32 -12.73 -2.71 -5.47
CA GLU A 32 -12.44 -4.11 -5.82
C GLU A 32 -13.39 -4.50 -6.93
N SER A 33 -12.85 -5.16 -7.96
CA SER A 33 -13.69 -5.66 -9.03
C SER A 33 -14.45 -6.90 -8.54
N GLU A 34 -15.67 -7.05 -9.00
CA GLU A 34 -16.50 -8.21 -8.70
C GLU A 34 -16.40 -9.28 -9.78
N SER A 35 -15.47 -9.14 -10.71
CA SER A 35 -15.33 -10.05 -11.82
C SER A 35 -15.02 -11.46 -11.34
N VAL A 36 -15.86 -12.41 -11.74
CA VAL A 36 -15.64 -13.83 -11.45
C VAL A 36 -14.68 -14.43 -12.48
N ASP A 37 -14.68 -13.85 -13.68
CA ASP A 37 -13.84 -14.29 -14.79
C ASP A 37 -12.78 -13.23 -15.06
N GLY A 38 -11.53 -13.59 -14.89
CA GLY A 38 -10.43 -12.71 -15.15
C GLY A 38 -9.73 -12.24 -13.87
N PRO A 39 -8.65 -11.46 -14.00
CA PRO A 39 -7.87 -11.04 -12.86
C PRO A 39 -8.65 -10.05 -12.00
N ARG A 40 -8.53 -10.21 -10.70
CA ARG A 40 -9.05 -9.26 -9.73
C ARG A 40 -8.33 -7.94 -9.88
N GLU A 41 -9.09 -6.86 -9.85
CA GLU A 41 -8.53 -5.52 -9.77
C GLU A 41 -8.90 -4.90 -8.44
N SER A 42 -7.93 -4.26 -7.81
CA SER A 42 -8.17 -3.57 -6.55
C SER A 42 -7.42 -2.25 -6.52
N ALA A 43 -7.99 -1.30 -5.81
CA ALA A 43 -7.32 -0.05 -5.47
C ALA A 43 -7.47 0.14 -3.97
N VAL A 44 -6.37 0.37 -3.29
CA VAL A 44 -6.36 0.45 -1.82
C VAL A 44 -5.46 1.59 -1.37
N LEU A 45 -5.71 2.07 -0.17
CA LEU A 45 -4.76 2.85 0.58
C LEU A 45 -4.06 1.93 1.58
N ILE A 46 -2.76 2.12 1.73
CA ILE A 46 -1.96 1.38 2.69
C ILE A 46 -1.26 2.39 3.57
N ARG A 47 -1.31 2.16 4.88
CA ARG A 47 -0.64 2.99 5.86
C ARG A 47 0.35 2.13 6.63
N MET A 48 1.61 2.54 6.63
CA MET A 48 2.65 1.86 7.41
C MET A 48 3.23 2.85 8.41
N SER A 49 3.15 2.51 9.69
CA SER A 49 3.77 3.33 10.74
C SER A 49 5.29 3.36 10.57
N PRO A 50 5.96 4.42 11.07
CA PRO A 50 7.40 4.55 10.88
C PRO A 50 8.16 3.29 11.29
N GLY A 51 9.07 2.83 10.44
CA GLY A 51 9.91 1.67 10.71
C GLY A 51 9.22 0.32 10.61
N CYS A 52 7.93 0.27 10.35
CA CYS A 52 7.20 -0.98 10.20
C CYS A 52 7.28 -1.49 8.78
N GLY A 53 7.36 -2.80 8.61
CA GLY A 53 7.53 -3.41 7.31
C GLY A 53 6.53 -4.50 7.01
N TYR A 54 6.23 -4.65 5.74
CA TYR A 54 5.40 -5.74 5.25
C TYR A 54 6.31 -6.89 4.82
N PRO A 55 5.97 -8.13 5.18
CA PRO A 55 6.84 -9.27 4.83
C PRO A 55 6.99 -9.44 3.32
N PRO A 56 8.04 -10.15 2.90
CA PRO A 56 8.24 -10.43 1.49
C PRO A 56 7.00 -11.04 0.85
N HIS A 57 6.62 -10.51 -0.30
CA HIS A 57 5.47 -10.99 -1.04
C HIS A 57 5.72 -10.89 -2.54
N ARG A 58 5.04 -11.73 -3.29
CA ARG A 58 5.11 -11.77 -4.74
C ARG A 58 3.82 -11.21 -5.34
N HIS A 59 3.97 -10.34 -6.32
CA HIS A 59 2.83 -9.79 -7.04
C HIS A 59 2.34 -10.78 -8.09
N VAL A 60 1.05 -11.11 -8.08
CA VAL A 60 0.46 -12.00 -9.08
C VAL A 60 0.38 -11.28 -10.42
N GLY A 61 -0.11 -10.05 -10.43
CA GLY A 61 -0.15 -9.20 -11.61
C GLY A 61 0.62 -7.92 -11.38
N ILE A 62 0.40 -6.95 -12.25
CA ILE A 62 1.03 -5.64 -12.13
C ILE A 62 0.48 -4.92 -10.91
N GLU A 63 1.35 -4.31 -10.14
CA GLU A 63 0.96 -3.37 -9.09
C GLU A 63 1.56 -2.00 -9.38
N GLU A 64 0.74 -0.97 -9.25
CA GLU A 64 1.18 0.42 -9.34
C GLU A 64 1.01 1.07 -7.98
N VAL A 65 2.03 1.81 -7.57
CA VAL A 65 2.06 2.46 -6.26
C VAL A 65 2.38 3.93 -6.43
N LEU A 66 1.61 4.78 -5.76
CA LEU A 66 1.90 6.20 -5.64
C LEU A 66 2.10 6.51 -4.16
N VAL A 67 3.27 7.05 -3.82
CA VAL A 67 3.54 7.45 -2.45
C VAL A 67 2.89 8.80 -2.19
N LEU A 68 2.00 8.86 -1.21
CA LEU A 68 1.24 10.06 -0.90
C LEU A 68 1.83 10.86 0.26
N ALA A 69 2.43 10.17 1.23
CA ALA A 69 3.07 10.81 2.39
C ALA A 69 4.13 9.89 2.95
N GLY A 70 5.09 10.45 3.65
CA GLY A 70 6.20 9.69 4.21
C GLY A 70 7.04 9.02 3.14
N GLY A 71 7.33 7.76 3.33
CA GLY A 71 8.08 6.98 2.36
C GLY A 71 8.36 5.58 2.83
N TYR A 72 8.92 4.77 1.94
CA TYR A 72 9.36 3.42 2.28
C TYR A 72 10.59 3.06 1.47
N ARG A 73 11.28 2.02 1.90
CA ARG A 73 12.38 1.44 1.13
C ARG A 73 12.06 -0.01 0.80
N ASP A 74 12.54 -0.44 -0.32
CA ASP A 74 12.52 -1.83 -0.73
C ASP A 74 13.77 -2.11 -1.57
N GLU A 75 13.76 -3.20 -2.34
CA GLU A 75 14.90 -3.60 -3.15
C GLU A 75 15.26 -2.60 -4.24
N LEU A 76 14.33 -1.73 -4.62
CA LEU A 76 14.58 -0.68 -5.61
C LEU A 76 15.18 0.60 -5.00
N GLY A 77 15.20 0.71 -3.67
CA GLY A 77 15.74 1.87 -2.98
C GLY A 77 14.71 2.57 -2.12
N GLU A 78 14.95 3.85 -1.83
CA GLU A 78 14.03 4.67 -1.02
C GLU A 78 13.07 5.44 -1.90
N HIS A 79 11.83 5.45 -1.49
CA HIS A 79 10.74 6.12 -2.21
C HIS A 79 10.03 7.07 -1.27
N ARG A 80 9.71 8.27 -1.75
CA ARG A 80 9.11 9.33 -0.93
C ARG A 80 7.88 9.90 -1.61
N ALA A 81 7.15 10.73 -0.90
CA ALA A 81 5.92 11.35 -1.41
C ALA A 81 6.13 11.93 -2.81
N GLY A 82 5.24 11.58 -3.71
CA GLY A 82 5.31 11.95 -5.12
C GLY A 82 5.93 10.89 -6.02
N ASP A 83 6.58 9.88 -5.48
CA ASP A 83 7.18 8.82 -6.27
C ASP A 83 6.11 7.84 -6.77
N TYR A 84 6.26 7.43 -8.01
CA TYR A 84 5.45 6.40 -8.64
C TYR A 84 6.29 5.17 -8.89
N LEU A 85 5.77 4.00 -8.55
CA LEU A 85 6.45 2.73 -8.75
C LEU A 85 5.52 1.77 -9.48
N ARG A 86 6.11 0.92 -10.30
CA ARG A 86 5.38 -0.11 -11.01
C ARG A 86 6.11 -1.44 -10.81
N TYR A 87 5.41 -2.38 -10.23
CA TYR A 87 5.94 -3.72 -9.96
C TYR A 87 5.34 -4.70 -10.97
N PRO A 88 6.17 -5.33 -11.81
CA PRO A 88 5.65 -6.29 -12.80
C PRO A 88 5.15 -7.57 -12.13
N PRO A 89 4.40 -8.39 -12.88
CA PRO A 89 4.01 -9.71 -12.39
C PRO A 89 5.23 -10.51 -11.94
N ASP A 90 5.06 -11.30 -10.92
CA ASP A 90 6.08 -12.17 -10.31
C ASP A 90 7.21 -11.44 -9.57
N SER A 91 7.17 -10.12 -9.51
CA SER A 91 8.15 -9.38 -8.71
C SER A 91 7.90 -9.61 -7.21
N ILE A 92 9.00 -9.61 -6.46
CA ILE A 92 8.98 -9.85 -5.01
C ILE A 92 9.63 -8.66 -4.33
N HIS A 93 8.99 -8.14 -3.29
CA HIS A 93 9.63 -7.13 -2.46
C HIS A 93 9.15 -7.21 -1.01
N ALA A 94 9.90 -6.53 -0.13
CA ALA A 94 9.58 -6.42 1.28
C ALA A 94 9.70 -4.96 1.70
N PRO A 95 8.66 -4.16 1.52
CA PRO A 95 8.73 -2.74 1.81
C PRO A 95 8.76 -2.45 3.31
N VAL A 96 9.57 -1.49 3.71
CA VAL A 96 9.67 -1.04 5.11
C VAL A 96 9.51 0.47 5.13
N ALA A 97 8.57 0.98 5.91
CA ALA A 97 8.37 2.41 6.04
C ALA A 97 9.64 3.08 6.60
N LEU A 98 9.96 4.24 6.07
CA LEU A 98 11.05 5.04 6.59
C LEU A 98 10.70 5.53 7.99
N GLY A 99 11.72 5.94 8.74
CA GLY A 99 11.52 6.45 10.07
C GLY A 99 11.90 5.45 11.16
N ASP A 100 11.62 5.81 12.39
CA ASP A 100 12.04 5.07 13.58
C ASP A 100 10.81 4.53 14.30
N VAL A 101 10.74 3.20 14.41
CA VAL A 101 9.64 2.49 15.09
C VAL A 101 9.61 2.81 16.58
N ARG A 102 10.72 3.25 17.16
CA ARG A 102 10.82 3.55 18.59
C ARG A 102 10.44 4.99 18.94
N SER A 103 10.25 5.84 17.95
CA SER A 103 9.87 7.23 18.16
C SER A 103 8.38 7.41 17.87
N PRO A 104 7.72 8.39 18.53
CA PRO A 104 6.33 8.66 18.20
C PRO A 104 6.17 9.13 16.77
N GLU A 105 5.09 8.73 16.15
CA GLU A 105 4.72 9.25 14.85
C GLU A 105 4.40 10.73 14.98
N GLY A 106 4.92 11.54 14.04
CA GLY A 106 4.70 12.98 14.05
C GLY A 106 5.66 13.68 13.10
N PRO A 107 5.85 15.01 13.24
CA PRO A 107 6.78 15.73 12.39
C PRO A 107 8.18 15.11 12.43
N GLY A 108 8.75 14.87 11.26
CA GLY A 108 10.05 14.23 11.13
C GLY A 108 10.04 12.71 11.27
N ASN A 109 8.91 12.12 11.63
CA ASN A 109 8.77 10.66 11.75
C ASN A 109 7.37 10.27 11.29
N GLU A 110 7.09 10.48 10.01
CA GLU A 110 5.75 10.34 9.46
C GLU A 110 5.48 8.92 9.00
N ALA A 111 4.22 8.50 9.12
CA ALA A 111 3.77 7.25 8.53
C ALA A 111 3.87 7.31 7.00
N CYS A 112 4.09 6.17 6.39
CA CYS A 112 4.04 6.02 4.94
C CYS A 112 2.60 5.80 4.53
N LEU A 113 2.11 6.63 3.62
CA LEU A 113 0.78 6.49 3.04
C LEU A 113 0.92 6.22 1.57
N LEU A 114 0.36 5.11 1.11
CA LEU A 114 0.42 4.67 -0.28
C LEU A 114 -0.96 4.55 -0.87
N PHE A 115 -1.08 4.91 -2.14
CA PHE A 115 -2.14 4.42 -3.00
C PHE A 115 -1.57 3.27 -3.81
N ALA A 116 -2.26 2.14 -3.86
CA ALA A 116 -1.84 1.00 -4.65
C ALA A 116 -3.00 0.47 -5.50
N SER A 117 -2.68 0.18 -6.75
CA SER A 117 -3.61 -0.46 -7.69
C SER A 117 -2.97 -1.77 -8.12
N ALA A 118 -3.67 -2.88 -7.95
CA ALA A 118 -3.10 -4.20 -8.19
C ALA A 118 -4.06 -5.08 -8.98
N ARG A 119 -3.48 -6.00 -9.74
CA ARG A 119 -4.21 -7.08 -10.40
C ARG A 119 -3.80 -8.41 -9.81
N GLY A 120 -4.78 -9.22 -9.45
CA GLY A 120 -4.54 -10.58 -8.95
C GLY A 120 -4.03 -10.68 -7.52
N GLY A 121 -3.77 -9.57 -6.85
CA GLY A 121 -3.33 -9.59 -5.47
C GLY A 121 -1.88 -9.99 -5.28
N VAL A 122 -1.55 -10.47 -4.09
CA VAL A 122 -0.19 -10.84 -3.72
C VAL A 122 -0.17 -12.20 -3.04
N VAL A 123 1.00 -12.83 -3.07
CA VAL A 123 1.28 -14.08 -2.35
C VAL A 123 2.34 -13.78 -1.29
N ASN A 124 2.00 -14.00 -0.03
CA ASN A 124 2.94 -13.79 1.06
C ASN A 124 3.96 -14.92 1.12
N LEU A 125 5.23 -14.57 1.19
CA LEU A 125 6.34 -15.53 1.12
C LEU A 125 7.08 -15.61 2.44
N GLY A 126 7.01 -15.05 3.39
CA GLY A 126 7.80 -15.13 4.61
C GLY A 126 6.97 -14.97 5.86
N ALA A 127 5.68 -14.85 5.71
CA ALA A 127 4.81 -14.62 6.83
C ALA A 127 4.60 -15.90 7.63
N ARG A 128 4.89 -15.84 8.89
CA ARG A 128 4.69 -16.94 9.82
C ARG A 128 4.11 -16.40 11.10
#